data_d125a51228ab48866c55a738ecd85417
#
_entry.id   d125a51228ab48866c55a738ecd85417
#
_cell.length_a   1.000
_cell.length_b   1.000
_cell.length_c   1.000
_cell.angle_alpha   90.00
_cell.angle_beta   90.00
_cell.angle_gamma   90.00
#
_symmetry.space_group_name_H-M   'P 1'
#
loop_
_entity.id
_entity.type
_entity.pdbx_description
1 polymer ?
#
loop_
_entity_poly.entity_id
_entity_poly.type
_entity_poly.pdbx_seq_one_letter_code
_entity_poly.pdbx_strand_id
1 'polypeptide(L)'
;MNKGKNKGKIQKSRQNAEGREAGSFLGKAFDSYHKFLSNKVINFVINMILAIGIVLPFMMKMCNKVAFTYEVNDDAAIVQILDGSYTGTPDGHAIFIKYPLSWIIAKLYELNPKLPFTVPADNGTNWYVTAIVLLEVFALTVVLFRILNYFRCNRILICFFYTLAFVYVWMPCLFHLTFSTVAAFLGCMSLLFTGFAKKEELWRPWNLLCLGILGISAYCMRKQCFYMVIPFLLIEIWYKYRMDFFRSVKPWFIFGVCGVLGAGILFLNTQMYGSMGWKNYFIYNHARAYMQDYTGMPDYEENEDFYQSIGVSENAQKVFKSYSYCLYDDFSTETIEKIYNYQKTQEPQLSLEQKSRECKRKSISLLREEKADRRILEVFWILCVVPDCSTHGSHVVI
;
A
#
# COMPACT_ATOMS: atom_id res chain seq x y z
N MET A 1 -82.71 -7.35 24.47
CA MET A 1 -81.54 -7.74 23.65
C MET A 1 -80.72 -6.51 23.30
N ASN A 2 -79.88 -5.96 24.17
CA ASN A 2 -78.98 -4.82 23.80
C ASN A 2 -77.72 -4.71 24.61
N LYS A 3 -77.21 -5.80 25.26
CA LYS A 3 -75.93 -5.79 26.08
C LYS A 3 -74.69 -6.27 25.28
N GLY A 4 -74.90 -6.87 24.08
CA GLY A 4 -73.72 -7.40 23.30
C GLY A 4 -73.04 -6.39 22.40
N LYS A 5 -73.71 -5.35 21.93
CA LYS A 5 -73.16 -4.37 20.98
C LYS A 5 -72.21 -3.33 21.64
N ASN A 6 -72.30 -3.13 22.94
CA ASN A 6 -71.48 -2.14 23.64
C ASN A 6 -70.08 -2.68 24.00
N LYS A 7 -69.93 -3.99 24.23
CA LYS A 7 -68.65 -4.57 24.56
C LYS A 7 -67.66 -4.55 23.37
N GLY A 8 -68.15 -4.79 22.14
CA GLY A 8 -67.34 -4.76 20.93
C GLY A 8 -66.84 -3.37 20.52
N LYS A 9 -67.62 -2.30 20.82
CA LYS A 9 -67.21 -0.92 20.59
C LYS A 9 -66.13 -0.46 21.55
N ILE A 10 -66.22 -0.85 22.83
CA ILE A 10 -65.19 -0.52 23.86
C ILE A 10 -63.87 -1.24 23.60
N GLN A 11 -63.91 -2.51 23.13
CA GLN A 11 -62.74 -3.29 22.83
C GLN A 11 -62.01 -2.77 21.55
N LYS A 12 -62.74 -2.36 20.50
CA LYS A 12 -62.16 -1.69 19.32
C LYS A 12 -61.61 -0.31 19.63
N SER A 13 -62.23 0.45 20.53
CA SER A 13 -61.71 1.75 20.96
C SER A 13 -60.43 1.63 21.78
N ARG A 14 -60.29 0.60 22.64
CA ARG A 14 -59.04 0.31 23.35
C ARG A 14 -57.91 -0.14 22.46
N GLN A 15 -58.20 -1.06 21.52
CA GLN A 15 -57.19 -1.48 20.54
C GLN A 15 -56.72 -0.35 19.62
N ASN A 16 -57.61 0.58 19.25
CA ASN A 16 -57.23 1.77 18.47
C ASN A 16 -56.47 2.82 19.32
N ALA A 17 -56.70 2.90 20.63
CA ALA A 17 -55.97 3.77 21.53
C ALA A 17 -54.55 3.21 21.80
N GLU A 18 -54.44 1.91 22.08
CA GLU A 18 -53.13 1.23 22.26
C GLU A 18 -52.28 1.27 20.98
N GLY A 19 -52.92 1.10 19.78
CA GLY A 19 -52.19 1.25 18.49
C GLY A 19 -51.72 2.68 18.22
N ARG A 20 -52.49 3.71 18.66
CA ARG A 20 -52.07 5.12 18.57
C ARG A 20 -50.99 5.48 19.57
N GLU A 21 -51.02 4.95 20.78
CA GLU A 21 -49.97 5.15 21.78
C GLU A 21 -48.65 4.46 21.40
N ALA A 22 -48.74 3.21 20.88
CA ALA A 22 -47.58 2.49 20.35
C ALA A 22 -46.96 3.22 19.14
N GLY A 23 -47.79 3.72 18.21
CA GLY A 23 -47.36 4.55 17.09
C GLY A 23 -46.73 5.87 17.53
N SER A 24 -47.25 6.50 18.57
CA SER A 24 -46.70 7.71 19.19
C SER A 24 -45.38 7.43 19.91
N PHE A 25 -45.24 6.29 20.57
CA PHE A 25 -44.00 5.89 21.22
C PHE A 25 -42.87 5.58 20.22
N LEU A 26 -43.18 4.78 19.19
CA LEU A 26 -42.26 4.48 18.12
C LEU A 26 -41.86 5.74 17.34
N GLY A 27 -42.80 6.65 17.07
CA GLY A 27 -42.51 7.94 16.45
C GLY A 27 -41.57 8.79 17.31
N LYS A 28 -41.85 8.92 18.61
CA LYS A 28 -40.97 9.64 19.54
C LYS A 28 -39.59 8.99 19.67
N ALA A 29 -39.55 7.67 19.72
CA ALA A 29 -38.27 6.94 19.74
C ALA A 29 -37.46 7.14 18.44
N PHE A 30 -38.15 7.15 17.29
CA PHE A 30 -37.54 7.41 15.99
C PHE A 30 -37.02 8.84 15.86
N ASP A 31 -37.82 9.83 16.31
CA ASP A 31 -37.42 11.24 16.33
C ASP A 31 -36.24 11.47 17.29
N SER A 32 -36.26 10.85 18.46
CA SER A 32 -35.17 10.90 19.44
C SER A 32 -33.89 10.27 18.87
N TYR A 33 -34.03 9.14 18.18
CA TYR A 33 -32.91 8.48 17.49
C TYR A 33 -32.35 9.36 16.35
N HIS A 34 -33.21 9.97 15.53
CA HIS A 34 -32.78 10.90 14.51
C HIS A 34 -32.11 12.15 15.07
N LYS A 35 -32.63 12.70 16.17
CA LYS A 35 -32.02 13.82 16.87
C LYS A 35 -30.66 13.45 17.49
N PHE A 36 -30.55 12.25 18.07
CA PHE A 36 -29.29 11.71 18.57
C PHE A 36 -28.26 11.56 17.43
N LEU A 37 -28.65 10.97 16.32
CA LEU A 37 -27.79 10.81 15.14
C LEU A 37 -27.51 12.13 14.40
N SER A 38 -28.29 13.18 14.60
CA SER A 38 -28.03 14.50 14.04
C SER A 38 -26.88 15.23 14.72
N ASN A 39 -26.52 14.84 15.95
CA ASN A 39 -25.41 15.40 16.67
C ASN A 39 -24.07 15.03 16.00
N LYS A 40 -23.31 16.05 15.58
CA LYS A 40 -22.06 15.88 14.83
C LYS A 40 -21.01 15.09 15.62
N VAL A 41 -20.93 15.29 16.94
CA VAL A 41 -19.97 14.61 17.82
C VAL A 41 -20.32 13.13 17.95
N ILE A 42 -21.60 12.83 18.18
CA ILE A 42 -22.08 11.45 18.30
C ILE A 42 -21.85 10.69 16.98
N ASN A 43 -22.17 11.31 15.86
CA ASN A 43 -21.91 10.73 14.53
C ASN A 43 -20.42 10.45 14.31
N PHE A 44 -19.57 11.38 14.70
CA PHE A 44 -18.12 11.21 14.60
C PHE A 44 -17.66 9.99 15.40
N VAL A 45 -18.08 9.91 16.66
CA VAL A 45 -17.71 8.81 17.57
C VAL A 45 -18.22 7.47 17.05
N ILE A 46 -19.48 7.38 16.62
CA ILE A 46 -20.06 6.14 16.09
C ILE A 46 -19.31 5.69 14.83
N ASN A 47 -19.05 6.60 13.90
CA ASN A 47 -18.35 6.26 12.66
C ASN A 47 -16.89 5.84 12.93
N MET A 48 -16.23 6.44 13.93
CA MET A 48 -14.89 6.04 14.36
C MET A 48 -14.88 4.64 14.98
N ILE A 49 -15.84 4.37 15.89
CA ILE A 49 -15.99 3.05 16.52
C ILE A 49 -16.28 1.98 15.46
N LEU A 50 -17.15 2.25 14.49
CA LEU A 50 -17.46 1.33 13.41
C LEU A 50 -16.23 1.06 12.52
N ALA A 51 -15.48 2.11 12.15
CA ALA A 51 -14.31 1.97 11.32
C ALA A 51 -13.22 1.14 12.01
N ILE A 52 -12.88 1.47 13.25
CA ILE A 52 -11.89 0.73 14.05
C ILE A 52 -12.40 -0.69 14.34
N GLY A 53 -13.67 -0.83 14.76
CA GLY A 53 -14.26 -2.10 15.16
C GLY A 53 -14.42 -3.10 14.01
N ILE A 54 -14.42 -2.66 12.76
CA ILE A 54 -14.40 -3.54 11.59
C ILE A 54 -12.96 -3.86 11.18
N VAL A 55 -12.15 -2.84 10.98
CA VAL A 55 -10.82 -3.02 10.38
C VAL A 55 -9.86 -3.73 11.35
N LEU A 56 -9.75 -3.23 12.58
CA LEU A 56 -8.73 -3.72 13.51
C LEU A 56 -8.92 -5.18 13.93
N PRO A 57 -10.11 -5.63 14.39
CA PRO A 57 -10.30 -7.04 14.77
C PRO A 57 -10.16 -8.00 13.60
N PHE A 58 -10.61 -7.58 12.40
CA PHE A 58 -10.48 -8.38 11.20
C PHE A 58 -9.01 -8.56 10.82
N MET A 59 -8.22 -7.48 10.78
CA MET A 59 -6.78 -7.55 10.50
C MET A 59 -6.03 -8.35 11.56
N MET A 60 -6.31 -8.15 12.85
CA MET A 60 -5.70 -8.94 13.93
C MET A 60 -5.98 -10.45 13.76
N LYS A 61 -7.23 -10.81 13.44
CA LYS A 61 -7.59 -12.20 13.20
C LYS A 61 -6.89 -12.80 11.99
N MET A 62 -6.76 -12.01 10.92
CA MET A 62 -6.08 -12.44 9.70
C MET A 62 -4.57 -12.59 9.93
N CYS A 63 -3.92 -11.64 10.58
CA CYS A 63 -2.49 -11.73 10.93
C CYS A 63 -2.13 -12.94 11.79
N ASN A 64 -3.08 -13.42 12.60
CA ASN A 64 -2.90 -14.64 13.42
C ASN A 64 -3.16 -15.94 12.66
N LYS A 65 -3.82 -15.90 11.49
CA LYS A 65 -4.25 -17.08 10.74
C LYS A 65 -3.59 -17.25 9.40
N VAL A 66 -3.13 -16.14 8.80
CA VAL A 66 -2.54 -16.12 7.47
C VAL A 66 -1.09 -15.72 7.60
N ALA A 67 -0.20 -16.52 7.03
CA ALA A 67 1.21 -16.15 6.97
C ALA A 67 1.41 -15.04 5.94
N PHE A 68 2.18 -14.04 6.30
CA PHE A 68 2.66 -13.04 5.34
C PHE A 68 3.76 -13.69 4.48
N THR A 69 3.67 -13.48 3.18
CA THR A 69 4.69 -13.95 2.25
C THR A 69 5.32 -12.77 1.54
N TYR A 70 6.64 -12.80 1.39
CA TYR A 70 7.33 -11.84 0.53
C TYR A 70 7.23 -12.35 -0.92
N GLU A 71 6.73 -11.51 -1.80
CA GLU A 71 6.56 -11.85 -3.21
C GLU A 71 7.91 -11.84 -3.95
N VAL A 72 8.85 -11.03 -3.46
CA VAL A 72 10.20 -10.88 -4.03
C VAL A 72 11.27 -10.91 -2.94
N ASN A 73 12.49 -11.31 -3.34
CA ASN A 73 13.65 -11.39 -2.44
C ASN A 73 14.07 -10.04 -1.84
N ASP A 74 13.72 -8.93 -2.49
CA ASP A 74 14.07 -7.59 -2.03
C ASP A 74 13.51 -7.28 -0.65
N ASP A 75 12.27 -7.69 -0.35
CA ASP A 75 11.65 -7.47 0.95
C ASP A 75 12.33 -8.31 2.05
N ALA A 76 12.77 -9.52 1.73
CA ALA A 76 13.55 -10.35 2.64
C ALA A 76 14.91 -9.70 2.95
N ALA A 77 15.61 -9.17 1.94
CA ALA A 77 16.86 -8.44 2.12
C ALA A 77 16.67 -7.15 2.95
N ILE A 78 15.57 -6.42 2.71
CA ILE A 78 15.19 -5.25 3.52
C ILE A 78 15.06 -5.63 4.99
N VAL A 79 14.36 -6.71 5.32
CA VAL A 79 14.18 -7.17 6.70
C VAL A 79 15.52 -7.50 7.34
N GLN A 80 16.38 -8.26 6.64
CA GLN A 80 17.71 -8.66 7.15
C GLN A 80 18.64 -7.47 7.42
N ILE A 81 18.50 -6.38 6.68
CA ILE A 81 19.24 -5.14 6.96
C ILE A 81 18.63 -4.42 8.17
N LEU A 82 17.30 -4.27 8.19
CA LEU A 82 16.59 -3.54 9.21
C LEU A 82 16.67 -4.19 10.60
N ASP A 83 16.68 -5.53 10.68
CA ASP A 83 16.77 -6.28 11.93
C ASP A 83 18.21 -6.52 12.38
N GLY A 84 19.19 -6.25 11.51
CA GLY A 84 20.63 -6.40 11.77
C GLY A 84 21.16 -7.80 11.56
N SER A 85 20.37 -8.77 11.08
CA SER A 85 20.85 -10.13 10.81
C SER A 85 21.87 -10.17 9.69
N TYR A 86 21.83 -9.22 8.75
CA TYR A 86 22.82 -9.08 7.68
C TYR A 86 24.00 -8.17 8.07
N THR A 87 23.76 -7.10 8.82
CA THR A 87 24.74 -6.06 9.14
C THR A 87 25.36 -6.17 10.54
N GLY A 88 24.88 -7.11 11.36
CA GLY A 88 25.28 -7.29 12.76
C GLY A 88 24.54 -6.37 13.75
N THR A 89 23.96 -5.28 13.28
CA THR A 89 23.14 -4.33 14.06
C THR A 89 22.01 -3.77 13.19
N PRO A 90 20.83 -3.44 13.74
CA PRO A 90 19.75 -2.82 13.00
C PRO A 90 20.21 -1.58 12.23
N ASP A 91 20.00 -1.58 10.90
CA ASP A 91 20.46 -0.49 10.03
C ASP A 91 19.30 0.04 9.17
N GLY A 92 19.19 1.37 9.09
CA GLY A 92 18.19 2.06 8.29
C GLY A 92 18.54 2.17 6.80
N HIS A 93 19.68 1.67 6.33
CA HIS A 93 20.10 1.73 4.92
C HIS A 93 19.45 0.60 4.09
N ALA A 94 18.12 0.54 4.08
CA ALA A 94 17.34 -0.52 3.44
C ALA A 94 17.18 -0.36 1.92
N ILE A 95 18.04 0.42 1.25
CA ILE A 95 18.21 0.58 -0.22
C ILE A 95 16.94 1.00 -0.97
N PHE A 96 15.89 0.18 -0.96
CA PHE A 96 14.65 0.39 -1.73
C PHE A 96 13.69 1.38 -1.07
N ILE A 97 13.72 1.46 0.26
CA ILE A 97 12.88 2.35 1.08
C ILE A 97 13.69 3.59 1.45
N LYS A 98 13.03 4.76 1.46
CA LYS A 98 13.68 6.00 1.86
C LYS A 98 14.13 5.97 3.31
N TYR A 99 15.36 6.42 3.56
CA TYR A 99 16.04 6.37 4.85
C TYR A 99 15.19 6.85 6.05
N PRO A 100 14.41 7.95 5.99
CA PRO A 100 13.61 8.36 7.14
C PRO A 100 12.64 7.30 7.63
N LEU A 101 11.98 6.57 6.71
CA LEU A 101 11.04 5.51 7.08
C LEU A 101 11.79 4.24 7.53
N SER A 102 12.80 3.82 6.78
CA SER A 102 13.59 2.65 7.11
C SER A 102 14.35 2.82 8.43
N TRP A 103 14.85 4.02 8.72
CA TRP A 103 15.46 4.35 10.01
C TRP A 103 14.48 4.20 11.18
N ILE A 104 13.23 4.67 11.02
CA ILE A 104 12.20 4.48 12.06
C ILE A 104 11.98 2.99 12.32
N ILE A 105 11.89 2.18 11.26
CA ILE A 105 11.69 0.73 11.40
C ILE A 105 12.92 0.05 12.03
N ALA A 106 14.14 0.41 11.63
CA ALA A 106 15.36 -0.08 12.26
C ALA A 106 15.42 0.25 13.77
N LYS A 107 14.99 1.46 14.15
CA LYS A 107 14.86 1.85 15.57
C LYS A 107 13.81 1.03 16.32
N LEU A 108 12.75 0.58 15.67
CA LEU A 108 11.79 -0.35 16.30
C LEU A 108 12.42 -1.73 16.56
N TYR A 109 13.29 -2.22 15.68
CA TYR A 109 14.06 -3.44 15.94
C TYR A 109 15.04 -3.24 17.10
N GLU A 110 15.75 -2.12 17.15
CA GLU A 110 16.70 -1.81 18.22
C GLU A 110 16.02 -1.67 19.58
N LEU A 111 14.90 -0.92 19.66
CA LEU A 111 14.18 -0.66 20.91
C LEU A 111 13.27 -1.81 21.34
N ASN A 112 12.82 -2.61 20.37
CA ASN A 112 11.88 -3.73 20.54
C ASN A 112 10.72 -3.43 21.51
N PRO A 113 9.90 -2.37 21.28
CA PRO A 113 8.87 -1.95 22.22
C PRO A 113 7.77 -3.02 22.31
N LYS A 114 7.23 -3.21 23.53
CA LYS A 114 6.09 -4.09 23.74
C LYS A 114 4.80 -3.39 23.30
N LEU A 115 4.32 -3.73 22.11
CA LEU A 115 3.03 -3.25 21.61
C LEU A 115 1.96 -4.35 21.73
N PRO A 116 0.68 -3.97 21.88
CA PRO A 116 -0.43 -4.92 22.03
C PRO A 116 -0.68 -5.75 20.75
N PHE A 117 -0.13 -5.30 19.63
CA PHE A 117 -0.26 -5.94 18.33
C PHE A 117 1.07 -5.88 17.58
N THR A 118 1.63 -7.05 17.30
CA THR A 118 2.87 -7.22 16.54
C THR A 118 2.76 -8.48 15.70
N VAL A 119 3.45 -8.50 14.57
CA VAL A 119 3.59 -9.71 13.74
C VAL A 119 4.78 -10.52 14.27
N PRO A 120 4.59 -11.79 14.68
CA PRO A 120 5.68 -12.60 15.20
C PRO A 120 6.69 -12.97 14.11
N ALA A 121 7.94 -13.14 14.51
CA ALA A 121 9.01 -13.78 13.73
C ALA A 121 9.67 -14.85 14.59
N ASP A 122 10.47 -15.73 13.98
CA ASP A 122 11.14 -16.83 14.68
C ASP A 122 11.97 -16.36 15.88
N ASN A 123 12.62 -15.20 15.74
CA ASN A 123 13.46 -14.59 16.78
C ASN A 123 12.86 -13.35 17.44
N GLY A 124 11.53 -13.23 17.49
CA GLY A 124 10.88 -12.07 18.13
C GLY A 124 9.76 -11.43 17.32
N THR A 125 9.87 -10.13 17.04
CA THR A 125 8.87 -9.34 16.29
C THR A 125 9.42 -8.94 14.93
N ASN A 126 8.66 -9.21 13.87
CA ASN A 126 8.93 -8.63 12.55
C ASN A 126 8.40 -7.18 12.50
N TRP A 127 9.26 -6.22 12.84
CA TRP A 127 8.89 -4.81 12.87
C TRP A 127 8.64 -4.21 11.49
N TYR A 128 9.26 -4.76 10.45
CA TYR A 128 8.98 -4.34 9.08
C TYR A 128 7.53 -4.66 8.69
N VAL A 129 7.12 -5.90 8.84
CA VAL A 129 5.74 -6.32 8.56
C VAL A 129 4.76 -5.65 9.51
N THR A 130 5.10 -5.53 10.80
CA THR A 130 4.27 -4.82 11.78
C THR A 130 4.03 -3.38 11.39
N ALA A 131 5.06 -2.64 10.96
CA ALA A 131 4.92 -1.25 10.50
C ALA A 131 4.04 -1.14 9.26
N ILE A 132 4.19 -2.05 8.30
CA ILE A 132 3.35 -2.11 7.10
C ILE A 132 1.89 -2.36 7.50
N VAL A 133 1.62 -3.37 8.29
CA VAL A 133 0.26 -3.72 8.75
C VAL A 133 -0.38 -2.54 9.51
N LEU A 134 0.37 -1.85 10.34
CA LEU A 134 -0.14 -0.65 11.03
C LEU A 134 -0.51 0.47 10.05
N LEU A 135 0.29 0.70 9.01
CA LEU A 135 -0.03 1.67 7.95
C LEU A 135 -1.28 1.26 7.16
N GLU A 136 -1.43 -0.02 6.86
CA GLU A 136 -2.59 -0.56 6.16
C GLU A 136 -3.87 -0.47 7.00
N VAL A 137 -3.80 -0.84 8.27
CA VAL A 137 -4.91 -0.68 9.24
C VAL A 137 -5.30 0.78 9.36
N PHE A 138 -4.32 1.67 9.46
CA PHE A 138 -4.58 3.10 9.48
C PHE A 138 -5.28 3.56 8.20
N ALA A 139 -4.76 3.19 7.03
CA ALA A 139 -5.31 3.56 5.73
C ALA A 139 -6.78 3.08 5.57
N LEU A 140 -7.03 1.81 5.86
CA LEU A 140 -8.35 1.21 5.80
C LEU A 140 -9.33 1.90 6.76
N THR A 141 -8.89 2.16 7.99
CA THR A 141 -9.73 2.79 9.02
C THR A 141 -10.10 4.22 8.64
N VAL A 142 -9.14 5.04 8.20
CA VAL A 142 -9.44 6.44 7.86
C VAL A 142 -10.29 6.56 6.59
N VAL A 143 -10.12 5.65 5.64
CA VAL A 143 -10.95 5.61 4.42
C VAL A 143 -12.38 5.18 4.76
N LEU A 144 -12.58 4.09 5.52
CA LEU A 144 -13.92 3.67 5.96
C LEU A 144 -14.61 4.78 6.77
N PHE A 145 -13.91 5.37 7.73
CA PHE A 145 -14.43 6.51 8.48
C PHE A 145 -14.87 7.66 7.55
N ARG A 146 -14.09 7.92 6.50
CA ARG A 146 -14.40 8.97 5.52
C ARG A 146 -15.66 8.62 4.72
N ILE A 147 -15.79 7.39 4.23
CA ILE A 147 -16.95 6.90 3.50
C ILE A 147 -18.22 6.99 4.37
N LEU A 148 -18.15 6.56 5.64
CA LEU A 148 -19.25 6.65 6.59
C LEU A 148 -19.71 8.09 6.85
N ASN A 149 -18.79 9.07 6.82
CA ASN A 149 -19.14 10.49 6.98
C ASN A 149 -19.68 11.12 5.68
N TYR A 150 -19.25 10.61 4.52
CA TYR A 150 -19.69 11.11 3.23
C TYR A 150 -21.11 10.66 2.91
N PHE A 151 -21.36 9.36 2.99
CA PHE A 151 -22.67 8.77 2.77
C PHE A 151 -23.46 8.75 4.08
N ARG A 152 -24.48 9.58 4.18
CA ARG A 152 -25.38 9.60 5.36
C ARG A 152 -26.49 8.53 5.28
N CYS A 153 -26.30 7.51 4.46
CA CYS A 153 -27.23 6.40 4.28
C CYS A 153 -26.96 5.26 5.28
N ASN A 154 -27.52 4.11 5.03
CA ASN A 154 -27.43 2.94 5.90
C ASN A 154 -25.95 2.52 6.14
N ARG A 155 -25.45 2.77 7.38
CA ARG A 155 -24.09 2.43 7.79
C ARG A 155 -23.80 0.94 7.71
N ILE A 156 -24.80 0.10 8.00
CA ILE A 156 -24.66 -1.36 7.96
C ILE A 156 -24.33 -1.79 6.53
N LEU A 157 -25.04 -1.23 5.55
CA LEU A 157 -24.82 -1.52 4.14
C LEU A 157 -23.43 -1.07 3.67
N ILE A 158 -22.99 0.12 4.11
CA ILE A 158 -21.63 0.61 3.82
C ILE A 158 -20.58 -0.33 4.41
N CYS A 159 -20.72 -0.68 5.68
CA CYS A 159 -19.79 -1.59 6.36
C CYS A 159 -19.77 -2.97 5.68
N PHE A 160 -20.91 -3.47 5.26
CA PHE A 160 -21.02 -4.74 4.52
C PHE A 160 -20.26 -4.70 3.19
N PHE A 161 -20.52 -3.71 2.33
CA PHE A 161 -19.82 -3.58 1.05
C PHE A 161 -18.34 -3.27 1.23
N TYR A 162 -17.97 -2.49 2.24
CA TYR A 162 -16.57 -2.23 2.56
C TYR A 162 -15.85 -3.51 2.97
N THR A 163 -16.47 -4.35 3.79
CA THR A 163 -15.91 -5.65 4.19
C THR A 163 -15.77 -6.58 2.99
N LEU A 164 -16.75 -6.61 2.07
CA LEU A 164 -16.64 -7.36 0.82
C LEU A 164 -15.45 -6.85 -0.02
N ALA A 165 -15.34 -5.54 -0.22
CA ALA A 165 -14.21 -4.95 -0.95
C ALA A 165 -12.88 -5.26 -0.25
N PHE A 166 -12.85 -5.23 1.08
CA PHE A 166 -11.68 -5.60 1.85
C PHE A 166 -11.24 -7.04 1.56
N VAL A 167 -12.18 -8.00 1.66
CA VAL A 167 -11.88 -9.43 1.49
C VAL A 167 -11.48 -9.75 0.04
N TYR A 168 -12.20 -9.23 -0.94
CA TYR A 168 -12.03 -9.66 -2.34
C TYR A 168 -11.07 -8.81 -3.16
N VAL A 169 -10.81 -7.56 -2.77
CA VAL A 169 -9.97 -6.65 -3.55
C VAL A 169 -8.65 -6.37 -2.83
N TRP A 170 -8.70 -6.02 -1.54
CA TRP A 170 -7.51 -5.54 -0.84
C TRP A 170 -6.72 -6.65 -0.15
N MET A 171 -7.40 -7.66 0.39
CA MET A 171 -6.73 -8.73 1.14
C MET A 171 -5.63 -9.44 0.33
N PRO A 172 -5.79 -9.78 -0.94
CA PRO A 172 -4.71 -10.35 -1.73
C PRO A 172 -3.46 -9.46 -1.79
N CYS A 173 -3.66 -8.13 -1.86
CA CYS A 173 -2.55 -7.18 -1.89
C CYS A 173 -1.85 -7.01 -0.53
N LEU A 174 -2.58 -7.25 0.58
CA LEU A 174 -2.07 -7.02 1.93
C LEU A 174 -1.20 -8.16 2.46
N PHE A 175 -1.42 -9.39 1.99
CA PHE A 175 -0.67 -10.57 2.46
C PHE A 175 0.47 -10.99 1.53
N HIS A 176 0.44 -10.58 0.27
CA HIS A 176 1.58 -10.68 -0.65
C HIS A 176 2.41 -9.41 -0.55
N LEU A 177 3.29 -9.36 0.45
CA LEU A 177 4.02 -8.16 0.79
C LEU A 177 5.11 -7.85 -0.24
N THR A 178 4.99 -6.69 -0.87
CA THR A 178 6.12 -5.99 -1.45
C THR A 178 6.03 -4.52 -1.07
N PHE A 179 7.16 -3.88 -0.84
CA PHE A 179 7.20 -2.43 -0.59
C PHE A 179 6.51 -1.63 -1.71
N SER A 180 6.48 -2.18 -2.93
CA SER A 180 5.80 -1.60 -4.10
C SER A 180 4.29 -1.67 -4.00
N THR A 181 3.76 -2.85 -3.66
CA THR A 181 2.31 -3.09 -3.49
C THR A 181 1.77 -2.25 -2.35
N VAL A 182 2.49 -2.19 -1.23
CA VAL A 182 2.14 -1.33 -0.09
C VAL A 182 2.11 0.14 -0.49
N ALA A 183 3.13 0.63 -1.22
CA ALA A 183 3.15 2.02 -1.69
C ALA A 183 1.97 2.34 -2.62
N ALA A 184 1.63 1.43 -3.55
CA ALA A 184 0.49 1.57 -4.45
C ALA A 184 -0.83 1.56 -3.67
N PHE A 185 -0.98 0.65 -2.70
CA PHE A 185 -2.14 0.58 -1.83
C PHE A 185 -2.35 1.88 -1.04
N LEU A 186 -1.32 2.39 -0.36
CA LEU A 186 -1.39 3.65 0.38
C LEU A 186 -1.71 4.84 -0.54
N GLY A 187 -1.17 4.84 -1.76
CA GLY A 187 -1.51 5.81 -2.79
C GLY A 187 -2.98 5.74 -3.20
N CYS A 188 -3.52 4.55 -3.47
CA CYS A 188 -4.94 4.35 -3.76
C CYS A 188 -5.84 4.76 -2.59
N MET A 189 -5.43 4.46 -1.35
CA MET A 189 -6.16 4.88 -0.16
C MET A 189 -6.17 6.40 0.00
N SER A 190 -5.10 7.11 -0.39
CA SER A 190 -5.10 8.58 -0.40
C SER A 190 -6.05 9.17 -1.45
N LEU A 191 -6.21 8.53 -2.62
CA LEU A 191 -7.25 8.89 -3.61
C LEU A 191 -8.65 8.68 -3.02
N LEU A 192 -8.95 7.51 -2.49
CA LEU A 192 -10.26 7.25 -1.88
C LEU A 192 -10.55 8.21 -0.73
N PHE A 193 -9.57 8.48 0.13
CA PHE A 193 -9.70 9.43 1.23
C PHE A 193 -10.04 10.85 0.71
N THR A 194 -9.35 11.29 -0.33
CA THR A 194 -9.58 12.59 -0.97
C THR A 194 -10.92 12.60 -1.70
N GLY A 195 -11.25 11.54 -2.45
CA GLY A 195 -12.49 11.39 -3.21
C GLY A 195 -13.74 11.55 -2.34
N PHE A 196 -13.76 10.93 -1.18
CA PHE A 196 -14.86 11.02 -0.21
C PHE A 196 -14.75 12.20 0.77
N ALA A 197 -13.79 13.10 0.61
CA ALA A 197 -13.73 14.33 1.39
C ALA A 197 -14.61 15.42 0.77
N LYS A 198 -15.36 16.17 1.60
CA LYS A 198 -16.03 17.39 1.14
C LYS A 198 -15.03 18.50 0.94
N LYS A 199 -15.33 19.46 0.05
CA LYS A 199 -14.47 20.60 -0.31
C LYS A 199 -13.94 21.32 0.94
N GLU A 200 -14.84 21.64 1.89
CA GLU A 200 -14.50 22.41 3.09
C GLU A 200 -13.73 21.58 4.13
N GLU A 201 -13.86 20.25 4.06
CA GLU A 201 -13.23 19.35 5.03
C GLU A 201 -11.81 18.97 4.66
N LEU A 202 -11.48 18.96 3.35
CA LEU A 202 -10.18 18.49 2.87
C LEU A 202 -9.02 19.25 3.55
N TRP A 203 -9.21 20.56 3.80
CA TRP A 203 -8.20 21.45 4.37
C TRP A 203 -8.16 21.48 5.91
N ARG A 204 -8.96 20.67 6.59
CA ARG A 204 -8.87 20.54 8.05
C ARG A 204 -7.55 19.89 8.45
N PRO A 205 -6.89 20.36 9.54
CA PRO A 205 -5.58 19.82 9.96
C PRO A 205 -5.55 18.30 10.10
N TRP A 206 -6.60 17.70 10.67
CA TRP A 206 -6.70 16.26 10.81
C TRP A 206 -6.69 15.52 9.45
N ASN A 207 -7.41 16.04 8.47
CA ASN A 207 -7.49 15.42 7.14
C ASN A 207 -6.18 15.56 6.39
N LEU A 208 -5.51 16.70 6.54
CA LEU A 208 -4.17 16.92 5.99
C LEU A 208 -3.14 16.00 6.65
N LEU A 209 -3.26 15.78 7.97
CA LEU A 209 -2.40 14.84 8.68
C LEU A 209 -2.59 13.41 8.15
N CYS A 210 -3.84 12.93 8.02
CA CYS A 210 -4.12 11.61 7.47
C CYS A 210 -3.60 11.46 6.04
N LEU A 211 -3.87 12.44 5.18
CA LEU A 211 -3.39 12.45 3.80
C LEU A 211 -1.86 12.53 3.74
N GLY A 212 -1.25 13.31 4.64
CA GLY A 212 0.20 13.40 4.80
C GLY A 212 0.83 12.05 5.18
N ILE A 213 0.27 11.36 6.17
CA ILE A 213 0.75 10.03 6.58
C ILE A 213 0.66 9.05 5.41
N LEU A 214 -0.49 8.96 4.72
CA LEU A 214 -0.67 8.09 3.58
C LEU A 214 0.30 8.41 2.44
N GLY A 215 0.39 9.69 2.06
CA GLY A 215 1.23 10.14 0.94
C GLY A 215 2.73 10.03 1.23
N ILE A 216 3.17 10.45 2.42
CA ILE A 216 4.59 10.38 2.81
C ILE A 216 5.03 8.92 2.93
N SER A 217 4.20 8.05 3.54
CA SER A 217 4.53 6.63 3.63
C SER A 217 4.60 5.97 2.25
N ALA A 218 3.64 6.25 1.35
CA ALA A 218 3.69 5.78 -0.03
C ALA A 218 4.95 6.25 -0.76
N TYR A 219 5.31 7.53 -0.62
CA TYR A 219 6.52 8.10 -1.20
C TYR A 219 7.81 7.48 -0.65
N CYS A 220 7.86 7.26 0.68
CA CYS A 220 9.02 6.66 1.33
C CYS A 220 9.17 5.18 0.97
N MET A 221 8.07 4.44 0.83
CA MET A 221 8.10 3.05 0.39
C MET A 221 8.56 2.95 -1.08
N ARG A 222 7.88 3.62 -2.00
CA ARG A 222 8.27 3.64 -3.43
C ARG A 222 7.81 4.89 -4.14
N LYS A 223 8.76 5.79 -4.42
CA LYS A 223 8.48 7.09 -5.06
C LYS A 223 7.74 6.97 -6.40
N GLN A 224 8.03 5.92 -7.20
CA GLN A 224 7.41 5.70 -8.51
C GLN A 224 5.90 5.47 -8.37
N CYS A 225 5.47 4.62 -7.44
CA CYS A 225 4.05 4.36 -7.16
C CYS A 225 3.35 5.65 -6.70
N PHE A 226 3.99 6.43 -5.84
CA PHE A 226 3.45 7.71 -5.41
C PHE A 226 3.29 8.71 -6.58
N TYR A 227 4.29 8.80 -7.47
CA TYR A 227 4.21 9.68 -8.65
C TYR A 227 3.07 9.29 -9.61
N MET A 228 2.75 7.99 -9.72
CA MET A 228 1.61 7.53 -10.52
C MET A 228 0.26 7.97 -9.93
N VAL A 229 0.17 8.20 -8.64
CA VAL A 229 -1.06 8.63 -7.96
C VAL A 229 -1.27 10.15 -8.06
N ILE A 230 -0.19 10.95 -8.14
CA ILE A 230 -0.27 12.43 -8.17
C ILE A 230 -1.22 12.97 -9.25
N PRO A 231 -1.17 12.54 -10.52
CA PRO A 231 -2.08 13.04 -11.55
C PRO A 231 -3.56 12.88 -11.18
N PHE A 232 -3.92 11.75 -10.60
CA PHE A 232 -5.29 11.46 -10.17
C PHE A 232 -5.71 12.32 -8.97
N LEU A 233 -4.82 12.53 -8.01
CA LEU A 233 -5.06 13.47 -6.89
C LEU A 233 -5.27 14.90 -7.40
N LEU A 234 -4.48 15.33 -8.36
CA LEU A 234 -4.64 16.67 -8.98
C LEU A 234 -5.97 16.79 -9.72
N ILE A 235 -6.39 15.75 -10.45
CA ILE A 235 -7.70 15.72 -11.14
C ILE A 235 -8.85 15.79 -10.11
N GLU A 236 -8.77 15.02 -9.01
CA GLU A 236 -9.78 15.05 -7.95
C GLU A 236 -9.86 16.43 -7.28
N ILE A 237 -8.74 17.03 -6.94
CA ILE A 237 -8.67 18.37 -6.35
C ILE A 237 -9.22 19.39 -7.33
N TRP A 238 -8.82 19.32 -8.60
CA TRP A 238 -9.33 20.17 -9.65
C TRP A 238 -10.85 20.05 -9.80
N TYR A 239 -11.39 18.84 -9.85
CA TYR A 239 -12.83 18.61 -9.96
C TYR A 239 -13.60 19.24 -8.80
N LYS A 240 -13.07 19.19 -7.56
CA LYS A 240 -13.69 19.74 -6.35
C LYS A 240 -13.62 21.25 -6.26
N TYR A 241 -12.50 21.82 -6.66
CA TYR A 241 -12.23 23.27 -6.48
C TYR A 241 -12.45 24.08 -7.73
N ARG A 242 -12.30 23.48 -8.93
CA ARG A 242 -12.39 24.18 -10.21
C ARG A 242 -11.56 25.47 -10.19
N MET A 243 -12.13 26.61 -10.60
CA MET A 243 -11.44 27.90 -10.63
C MET A 243 -11.10 28.46 -9.23
N ASP A 244 -11.81 28.04 -8.19
CA ASP A 244 -11.49 28.44 -6.81
C ASP A 244 -10.13 27.94 -6.33
N PHE A 245 -9.61 26.88 -6.96
CA PHE A 245 -8.27 26.36 -6.69
C PHE A 245 -7.20 27.45 -6.91
N PHE A 246 -7.28 28.20 -8.02
CA PHE A 246 -6.30 29.25 -8.33
C PHE A 246 -6.49 30.52 -7.49
N ARG A 247 -7.72 30.79 -7.03
CA ARG A 247 -8.04 31.97 -6.23
C ARG A 247 -7.74 31.83 -4.75
N SER A 248 -7.60 30.61 -4.26
CA SER A 248 -7.35 30.32 -2.84
C SER A 248 -5.86 30.14 -2.57
N VAL A 249 -5.36 30.82 -1.55
CA VAL A 249 -3.96 30.64 -1.07
C VAL A 249 -3.74 29.29 -0.41
N LYS A 250 -4.77 28.69 0.17
CA LYS A 250 -4.66 27.44 0.95
C LYS A 250 -4.07 26.26 0.17
N PRO A 251 -4.54 25.92 -1.05
CA PRO A 251 -3.93 24.86 -1.85
C PRO A 251 -2.43 25.08 -2.10
N TRP A 252 -2.06 26.28 -2.48
CA TRP A 252 -0.67 26.64 -2.77
C TRP A 252 0.24 26.54 -1.55
N PHE A 253 -0.24 26.97 -0.39
CA PHE A 253 0.47 26.80 0.89
C PHE A 253 0.73 25.34 1.19
N ILE A 254 -0.28 24.47 1.02
CA ILE A 254 -0.14 23.03 1.29
C ILE A 254 0.80 22.38 0.28
N PHE A 255 0.71 22.72 -1.00
CA PHE A 255 1.68 22.23 -1.99
C PHE A 255 3.10 22.68 -1.65
N GLY A 256 3.27 23.92 -1.17
CA GLY A 256 4.55 24.40 -0.68
C GLY A 256 5.08 23.57 0.49
N VAL A 257 4.25 23.30 1.49
CA VAL A 257 4.62 22.44 2.64
C VAL A 257 4.96 21.02 2.17
N CYS A 258 4.15 20.43 1.30
CA CYS A 258 4.45 19.09 0.74
C CYS A 258 5.76 19.08 -0.05
N GLY A 259 6.01 20.14 -0.82
CA GLY A 259 7.27 20.32 -1.55
C GLY A 259 8.49 20.40 -0.63
N VAL A 260 8.40 21.18 0.45
CA VAL A 260 9.45 21.30 1.46
C VAL A 260 9.69 19.98 2.18
N LEU A 261 8.62 19.28 2.59
CA LEU A 261 8.73 17.96 3.22
C LEU A 261 9.36 16.94 2.26
N GLY A 262 8.92 16.89 1.02
CA GLY A 262 9.48 16.01 0.00
C GLY A 262 10.97 16.30 -0.26
N ALA A 263 11.34 17.57 -0.38
CA ALA A 263 12.74 18.00 -0.52
C ALA A 263 13.57 17.64 0.73
N GLY A 264 13.00 17.80 1.93
CA GLY A 264 13.63 17.40 3.18
C GLY A 264 13.91 15.89 3.24
N ILE A 265 12.94 15.06 2.85
CA ILE A 265 13.11 13.61 2.78
C ILE A 265 14.21 13.24 1.77
N LEU A 266 14.21 13.87 0.58
CA LEU A 266 15.25 13.65 -0.42
C LEU A 266 16.62 14.08 0.08
N PHE A 267 16.72 15.23 0.71
CA PHE A 267 17.97 15.74 1.29
C PHE A 267 18.53 14.78 2.34
N LEU A 268 17.71 14.37 3.33
CA LEU A 268 18.09 13.40 4.35
C LEU A 268 18.55 12.08 3.73
N ASN A 269 17.77 11.55 2.79
CA ASN A 269 18.15 10.32 2.09
C ASN A 269 19.50 10.47 1.37
N THR A 270 19.74 11.59 0.68
CA THR A 270 21.00 11.84 -0.04
C THR A 270 22.17 11.97 0.92
N GLN A 271 21.99 12.61 2.07
CA GLN A 271 23.04 12.73 3.08
C GLN A 271 23.42 11.37 3.68
N MET A 272 22.43 10.55 4.02
CA MET A 272 22.67 9.23 4.62
C MET A 272 23.37 8.25 3.65
N TYR A 273 23.06 8.35 2.36
CA TYR A 273 23.71 7.58 1.30
C TYR A 273 24.89 8.32 0.63
N GLY A 274 25.42 9.36 1.26
CA GLY A 274 26.43 10.25 0.67
C GLY A 274 27.86 9.73 0.69
N SER A 275 28.18 8.66 1.44
CA SER A 275 29.52 8.09 1.52
C SER A 275 29.98 7.51 0.17
N MET A 276 31.29 7.40 -0.02
CA MET A 276 31.87 6.87 -1.26
C MET A 276 31.44 5.42 -1.51
N GLY A 277 31.37 4.60 -0.46
CA GLY A 277 30.92 3.21 -0.57
C GLY A 277 29.48 3.11 -1.12
N TRP A 278 28.55 3.93 -0.62
CA TRP A 278 27.18 3.96 -1.13
C TRP A 278 27.09 4.48 -2.57
N LYS A 279 27.89 5.49 -2.93
CA LYS A 279 27.93 5.98 -4.32
C LYS A 279 28.38 4.89 -5.28
N ASN A 280 29.47 4.20 -4.94
CA ASN A 280 29.97 3.07 -5.74
C ASN A 280 28.94 1.95 -5.84
N TYR A 281 28.27 1.62 -4.73
CA TYR A 281 27.18 0.65 -4.72
C TYR A 281 26.05 1.04 -5.68
N PHE A 282 25.61 2.29 -5.67
CA PHE A 282 24.54 2.73 -6.57
C PHE A 282 24.93 2.72 -8.04
N ILE A 283 26.18 3.10 -8.35
CA ILE A 283 26.71 2.99 -9.73
C ILE A 283 26.71 1.54 -10.16
N TYR A 284 27.29 0.66 -9.33
CA TYR A 284 27.32 -0.78 -9.58
C TYR A 284 25.92 -1.37 -9.79
N ASN A 285 25.02 -1.15 -8.83
CA ASN A 285 23.69 -1.71 -8.86
C ASN A 285 22.84 -1.18 -10.02
N HIS A 286 23.02 0.09 -10.40
CA HIS A 286 22.34 0.65 -11.57
C HIS A 286 22.78 -0.02 -12.88
N ALA A 287 24.09 -0.17 -13.06
CA ALA A 287 24.66 -0.82 -14.23
C ALA A 287 24.28 -2.31 -14.27
N ARG A 288 24.40 -3.02 -13.15
CA ARG A 288 23.97 -4.41 -13.00
C ARG A 288 22.50 -4.61 -13.37
N ALA A 289 21.60 -3.84 -12.72
CA ALA A 289 20.16 -3.97 -12.95
C ALA A 289 19.79 -3.67 -14.42
N TYR A 290 20.42 -2.67 -15.01
CA TYR A 290 20.20 -2.36 -16.42
C TYR A 290 20.49 -3.55 -17.32
N MET A 291 21.62 -4.22 -17.10
CA MET A 291 22.05 -5.36 -17.91
C MET A 291 21.31 -6.66 -17.58
N GLN A 292 21.04 -6.93 -16.29
CA GLN A 292 20.39 -8.19 -15.90
C GLN A 292 18.87 -8.14 -16.04
N ASP A 293 18.27 -7.02 -15.68
CA ASP A 293 16.81 -6.95 -15.52
C ASP A 293 16.12 -6.37 -16.78
N TYR A 294 16.86 -5.63 -17.65
CA TYR A 294 16.23 -4.89 -18.76
C TYR A 294 16.76 -5.21 -20.15
N THR A 295 18.09 -5.17 -20.37
CA THR A 295 18.65 -5.20 -21.74
C THR A 295 19.44 -6.46 -22.09
N GLY A 296 19.91 -7.19 -21.09
CA GLY A 296 20.92 -8.22 -21.26
C GLY A 296 22.34 -7.65 -21.35
N MET A 297 23.34 -8.49 -21.11
CA MET A 297 24.73 -8.17 -21.41
C MET A 297 25.03 -8.40 -22.89
N PRO A 298 25.97 -7.64 -23.50
CA PRO A 298 26.46 -7.93 -24.84
C PRO A 298 26.91 -9.38 -24.94
N ASP A 299 26.69 -10.03 -26.07
CA ASP A 299 27.13 -11.41 -26.25
C ASP A 299 28.65 -11.48 -26.31
N TYR A 300 29.26 -12.48 -25.65
CA TYR A 300 30.73 -12.60 -25.59
C TYR A 300 31.32 -12.87 -26.95
N GLU A 301 30.76 -13.83 -27.70
CA GLU A 301 31.30 -14.26 -29.02
C GLU A 301 31.27 -13.11 -30.03
N GLU A 302 30.22 -12.26 -30.00
CA GLU A 302 30.08 -11.11 -30.89
C GLU A 302 30.94 -9.91 -30.48
N ASN A 303 31.41 -9.85 -29.21
CA ASN A 303 32.12 -8.71 -28.61
C ASN A 303 33.39 -9.13 -27.87
N GLU A 304 34.07 -10.16 -28.35
CA GLU A 304 35.26 -10.76 -27.71
C GLU A 304 36.37 -9.73 -27.48
N ASP A 305 36.70 -8.93 -28.49
CA ASP A 305 37.75 -7.89 -28.40
C ASP A 305 37.46 -6.89 -27.29
N PHE A 306 36.19 -6.50 -27.11
CA PHE A 306 35.77 -5.61 -26.04
C PHE A 306 35.98 -6.25 -24.66
N TYR A 307 35.52 -7.49 -24.46
CA TYR A 307 35.65 -8.19 -23.19
C TYR A 307 37.11 -8.47 -22.82
N GLN A 308 37.92 -8.85 -23.80
CA GLN A 308 39.37 -9.01 -23.60
C GLN A 308 40.04 -7.70 -23.19
N SER A 309 39.64 -6.56 -23.78
CA SER A 309 40.17 -5.24 -23.46
C SER A 309 39.94 -4.80 -22.01
N ILE A 310 38.89 -5.31 -21.39
CA ILE A 310 38.49 -5.01 -19.99
C ILE A 310 38.82 -6.17 -19.04
N GLY A 311 39.43 -7.26 -19.53
CA GLY A 311 39.89 -8.39 -18.72
C GLY A 311 38.78 -9.33 -18.24
N VAL A 312 37.60 -9.33 -18.91
CA VAL A 312 36.46 -10.19 -18.57
C VAL A 312 36.45 -11.43 -19.45
N SER A 313 36.53 -12.61 -18.85
CA SER A 313 36.47 -13.88 -19.57
C SER A 313 35.02 -14.28 -19.93
N GLU A 314 34.87 -15.16 -20.92
CA GLU A 314 33.56 -15.72 -21.29
C GLU A 314 32.87 -16.40 -20.10
N ASN A 315 33.64 -17.12 -19.27
CA ASN A 315 33.11 -17.78 -18.09
C ASN A 315 32.61 -16.77 -17.05
N ALA A 316 33.35 -15.68 -16.83
CA ALA A 316 32.92 -14.59 -15.95
C ALA A 316 31.60 -13.97 -16.42
N GLN A 317 31.46 -13.72 -17.75
CA GLN A 317 30.20 -13.21 -18.31
C GLN A 317 29.04 -14.18 -18.09
N LYS A 318 29.25 -15.48 -18.28
CA LYS A 318 28.21 -16.52 -18.03
C LYS A 318 27.80 -16.55 -16.55
N VAL A 319 28.74 -16.45 -15.63
CA VAL A 319 28.48 -16.37 -14.17
C VAL A 319 27.68 -15.12 -13.83
N PHE A 320 28.03 -13.98 -14.41
CA PHE A 320 27.26 -12.76 -14.22
C PHE A 320 25.81 -12.88 -14.74
N LYS A 321 25.63 -13.42 -15.96
CA LYS A 321 24.29 -13.68 -16.54
C LYS A 321 23.43 -14.60 -15.67
N SER A 322 24.04 -15.51 -14.91
CA SER A 322 23.34 -16.42 -13.98
C SER A 322 23.03 -15.81 -12.59
N TYR A 323 23.12 -14.49 -12.44
CA TYR A 323 22.94 -13.78 -11.17
C TYR A 323 23.96 -14.15 -10.06
N SER A 324 25.04 -14.83 -10.41
CA SER A 324 26.11 -15.26 -9.48
C SER A 324 27.30 -14.31 -9.47
N TYR A 325 27.09 -13.05 -9.78
CA TYR A 325 28.15 -12.03 -9.93
C TYR A 325 28.93 -11.75 -8.65
N CYS A 326 28.39 -12.04 -7.48
CA CYS A 326 29.09 -11.93 -6.20
C CYS A 326 30.20 -12.97 -6.01
N LEU A 327 30.28 -14.00 -6.86
CA LEU A 327 31.30 -15.02 -6.82
C LEU A 327 32.57 -14.67 -7.63
N TYR A 328 32.59 -13.53 -8.30
CA TYR A 328 33.67 -13.13 -9.21
C TYR A 328 34.17 -11.72 -8.89
N ASP A 329 35.43 -11.62 -8.49
CA ASP A 329 36.09 -10.35 -8.15
C ASP A 329 36.34 -9.46 -9.38
N ASP A 330 36.29 -10.04 -10.59
CA ASP A 330 36.54 -9.34 -11.87
C ASP A 330 35.48 -8.26 -12.18
N PHE A 331 34.29 -8.33 -11.53
CA PHE A 331 33.23 -7.35 -11.73
C PHE A 331 33.34 -6.19 -10.72
N SER A 332 34.44 -5.46 -10.81
CA SER A 332 34.56 -4.18 -10.09
C SER A 332 33.52 -3.16 -10.59
N THR A 333 33.25 -2.12 -9.79
CA THR A 333 32.37 -1.01 -10.20
C THR A 333 32.80 -0.40 -11.54
N GLU A 334 34.11 -0.27 -11.76
CA GLU A 334 34.66 0.28 -13.00
C GLU A 334 34.42 -0.65 -14.19
N THR A 335 34.63 -1.97 -14.03
CA THR A 335 34.40 -2.96 -15.08
C THR A 335 32.92 -3.00 -15.49
N ILE A 336 32.00 -3.05 -14.53
CA ILE A 336 30.58 -3.12 -14.80
C ILE A 336 30.05 -1.84 -15.46
N GLU A 337 30.60 -0.67 -15.09
CA GLU A 337 30.27 0.61 -15.69
C GLU A 337 30.77 0.68 -17.14
N LYS A 338 31.95 0.12 -17.45
CA LYS A 338 32.43 0.00 -18.84
C LYS A 338 31.50 -0.86 -19.69
N ILE A 339 31.06 -2.02 -19.16
CA ILE A 339 30.14 -2.90 -19.88
C ILE A 339 28.78 -2.19 -20.09
N TYR A 340 28.26 -1.52 -19.07
CA TYR A 340 27.03 -0.75 -19.16
C TYR A 340 27.10 0.35 -20.23
N ASN A 341 28.17 1.13 -20.26
CA ASN A 341 28.37 2.18 -21.24
C ASN A 341 28.51 1.61 -22.65
N TYR A 342 29.23 0.50 -22.82
CA TYR A 342 29.35 -0.20 -24.09
C TYR A 342 27.98 -0.71 -24.58
N GLN A 343 27.21 -1.39 -23.72
CA GLN A 343 25.86 -1.86 -24.05
C GLN A 343 24.98 -0.72 -24.52
N LYS A 344 25.08 0.43 -23.88
CA LYS A 344 24.30 1.62 -24.24
C LYS A 344 24.62 2.17 -25.63
N THR A 345 25.87 2.01 -26.09
CA THR A 345 26.27 2.39 -27.46
C THR A 345 25.72 1.43 -28.51
N GLN A 346 25.47 0.18 -28.14
CA GLN A 346 24.92 -0.84 -29.05
C GLN A 346 23.38 -0.74 -29.20
N GLU A 347 22.71 -0.04 -28.28
CA GLU A 347 21.27 0.12 -28.37
C GLU A 347 20.85 0.96 -29.58
N PRO A 348 19.87 0.46 -30.37
CA PRO A 348 19.33 1.25 -31.47
C PRO A 348 18.70 2.54 -30.95
N GLN A 349 19.07 3.67 -31.54
CA GLN A 349 18.49 4.98 -31.25
C GLN A 349 17.04 5.04 -31.75
N LEU A 350 16.12 4.45 -30.98
CA LEU A 350 14.69 4.43 -31.33
C LEU A 350 14.09 5.84 -31.26
N SER A 351 13.36 6.22 -32.30
CA SER A 351 12.57 7.44 -32.30
C SER A 351 11.51 7.41 -31.19
N LEU A 352 11.01 8.56 -30.73
CA LEU A 352 9.94 8.67 -29.74
C LEU A 352 8.71 7.83 -30.12
N GLU A 353 8.41 7.76 -31.40
CA GLU A 353 7.28 7.00 -31.93
C GLU A 353 7.52 5.48 -31.80
N GLN A 354 8.73 5.01 -32.11
CA GLN A 354 9.13 3.62 -31.95
C GLN A 354 9.14 3.21 -30.47
N LYS A 355 9.67 4.07 -29.58
CA LYS A 355 9.62 3.86 -28.12
C LYS A 355 8.17 3.74 -27.61
N SER A 356 7.26 4.58 -28.12
CA SER A 356 5.84 4.53 -27.78
C SER A 356 5.17 3.23 -28.25
N ARG A 357 5.49 2.77 -29.45
CA ARG A 357 4.97 1.49 -29.99
C ARG A 357 5.49 0.29 -29.19
N GLU A 358 6.75 0.31 -28.81
CA GLU A 358 7.37 -0.74 -28.02
C GLU A 358 6.82 -0.78 -26.59
N CYS A 359 6.63 0.38 -25.96
CA CYS A 359 5.98 0.50 -24.66
C CYS A 359 4.55 -0.07 -24.68
N LYS A 360 3.75 0.26 -25.73
CA LYS A 360 2.41 -0.33 -25.92
C LYS A 360 2.47 -1.86 -26.07
N ARG A 361 3.45 -2.37 -26.81
CA ARG A 361 3.62 -3.80 -27.05
C ARG A 361 3.95 -4.55 -25.75
N LYS A 362 4.90 -4.02 -24.96
CA LYS A 362 5.26 -4.56 -23.64
C LYS A 362 4.08 -4.48 -22.66
N SER A 363 3.34 -3.37 -22.64
CA SER A 363 2.14 -3.25 -21.80
C SER A 363 1.06 -4.27 -22.15
N ILE A 364 0.85 -4.54 -23.44
CA ILE A 364 -0.14 -5.53 -23.89
C ILE A 364 0.33 -6.97 -23.55
N SER A 365 1.64 -7.28 -23.64
CA SER A 365 2.16 -8.59 -23.25
C SER A 365 2.00 -8.82 -21.75
N LEU A 366 2.36 -7.84 -20.91
CA LEU A 366 2.17 -7.89 -19.46
C LEU A 366 0.70 -8.09 -19.07
N LEU A 367 -0.23 -7.37 -19.72
CA LEU A 367 -1.67 -7.56 -19.50
C LEU A 367 -2.17 -8.94 -19.94
N ARG A 368 -1.51 -9.60 -20.89
CA ARG A 368 -1.85 -10.97 -21.28
C ARG A 368 -1.32 -12.01 -20.29
N GLU A 369 -0.11 -11.81 -19.78
CA GLU A 369 0.48 -12.61 -18.70
C GLU A 369 -0.34 -12.50 -17.41
N GLU A 370 -0.68 -11.28 -16.99
CA GLU A 370 -1.52 -11.04 -15.82
C GLU A 370 -2.93 -11.66 -15.94
N LYS A 371 -3.50 -11.72 -17.14
CA LYS A 371 -4.77 -12.45 -17.37
C LYS A 371 -4.63 -13.97 -17.29
N ALA A 372 -3.46 -14.52 -17.57
CA ALA A 372 -3.18 -15.95 -17.39
C ALA A 372 -3.02 -16.26 -15.90
N ASP A 373 -2.29 -15.43 -15.14
CA ASP A 373 -2.09 -15.57 -13.70
C ASP A 373 -3.38 -15.36 -12.90
N ARG A 374 -4.25 -14.42 -13.30
CA ARG A 374 -5.56 -14.25 -12.65
C ARG A 374 -6.44 -15.48 -12.76
N ARG A 375 -6.43 -16.19 -13.86
CA ARG A 375 -7.17 -17.45 -13.99
C ARG A 375 -6.64 -18.53 -13.05
N ILE A 376 -5.34 -18.56 -12.81
CA ILE A 376 -4.71 -19.47 -11.85
C ILE A 376 -5.09 -19.05 -10.42
N LEU A 377 -5.07 -17.76 -10.12
CA LEU A 377 -5.48 -17.22 -8.82
C LEU A 377 -6.98 -17.43 -8.55
N GLU A 378 -7.86 -17.27 -9.55
CA GLU A 378 -9.29 -17.55 -9.43
C GLU A 378 -9.54 -19.04 -9.16
N VAL A 379 -8.83 -19.95 -9.82
CA VAL A 379 -8.90 -21.40 -9.57
C VAL A 379 -8.34 -21.73 -8.18
N PHE A 380 -7.24 -21.10 -7.76
CA PHE A 380 -6.66 -21.28 -6.43
C PHE A 380 -7.59 -20.75 -5.32
N TRP A 381 -8.28 -19.64 -5.57
CA TRP A 381 -9.27 -19.06 -4.66
C TRP A 381 -10.50 -19.97 -4.48
N ILE A 382 -10.99 -20.56 -5.55
CA ILE A 382 -12.10 -21.52 -5.48
C ILE A 382 -11.70 -22.75 -4.69
N LEU A 383 -10.45 -23.19 -4.78
CA LEU A 383 -9.92 -24.33 -4.04
C LEU A 383 -9.61 -24.03 -2.56
N CYS A 384 -9.22 -22.79 -2.22
CA CYS A 384 -8.89 -22.39 -0.85
C CYS A 384 -10.10 -21.96 -0.02
N VAL A 385 -11.23 -21.61 -0.63
CA VAL A 385 -12.47 -21.16 0.05
C VAL A 385 -13.41 -22.36 0.34
N VAL A 386 -13.21 -23.52 -0.28
CA VAL A 386 -13.90 -24.75 0.09
C VAL A 386 -13.26 -25.27 1.37
N PRO A 387 -13.98 -25.38 2.51
CA PRO A 387 -13.42 -25.88 3.74
C PRO A 387 -13.11 -27.36 3.57
N ASP A 388 -11.84 -27.68 3.43
CA ASP A 388 -11.38 -29.06 3.49
C ASP A 388 -11.40 -29.53 4.94
N CYS A 389 -12.39 -30.34 5.26
CA CYS A 389 -12.40 -31.22 6.41
C CYS A 389 -11.48 -32.40 6.11
N SER A 390 -10.17 -32.23 6.26
CA SER A 390 -9.30 -33.36 6.57
C SER A 390 -7.90 -32.88 6.97
N THR A 391 -7.61 -33.18 8.21
CA THR A 391 -6.30 -33.34 8.87
C THR A 391 -5.17 -33.79 7.94
N HIS A 392 -4.06 -33.09 7.92
CA HIS A 392 -2.73 -33.47 8.35
C HIS A 392 -1.69 -32.41 7.89
N GLY A 393 -0.86 -32.10 8.88
CA GLY A 393 0.16 -31.11 8.75
C GLY A 393 1.32 -31.50 7.84
N SER A 394 1.95 -30.48 7.31
CA SER A 394 3.41 -30.44 7.13
C SER A 394 3.82 -28.97 7.07
N HIS A 395 4.51 -28.58 8.12
CA HIS A 395 5.22 -27.32 8.21
C HIS A 395 6.32 -27.28 7.15
N VAL A 396 6.28 -26.30 6.27
CA VAL A 396 7.50 -25.82 5.63
C VAL A 396 7.76 -24.44 6.23
N VAL A 397 8.73 -24.41 7.11
CA VAL A 397 9.33 -23.20 7.69
C VAL A 397 10.38 -22.73 6.68
N ILE A 398 10.28 -21.51 6.27
CA ILE A 398 11.41 -20.72 5.75
C ILE A 398 11.63 -19.56 6.71
#